data_fe661925b5c1529174f7582757d7d659
#
_entry.id   fe661925b5c1529174f7582757d7d659
#
_cell.length_a   1.000
_cell.length_b   1.000
_cell.length_c   1.000
_cell.angle_alpha   90.00
_cell.angle_beta   90.00
_cell.angle_gamma   90.00
#
_symmetry.space_group_name_H-M   'P 1'
#
loop_
_entity.id
_entity.type
_entity.pdbx_description
1 polymer ?
#
loop_
_entity_poly.entity_id
_entity_poly.type
_entity_poly.pdbx_seq_one_letter_code
_entity_poly.pdbx_strand_id
1 'polypeptide(L)'
;MKESWHVERVEEAEEFWRGERLDRGGAFQTVRCTEISGSERRSLEVDVAIEERVALILDGMMVAELFCLPSQLEELAVGHLLCEGHLRGIEDLVSARVAGKEIFCEGRGGGMKVEARPTASDLRISPEAVFKALDMINDAALVWRRTGGTHSALVLGEEGALSSFCEDVSRSSAVDKAVGSALMAGADPSRSVLITTGRLSSAIVSKAGMAGIPVLVSRAGPLNAGIELAERLGMTLAAFARRPNLYVYAGKERIL
;
A
#
# COMPACT_ATOMS: atom_id res chain seq x y z
N MET A 1 -1.90 25.53 -19.65
CA MET A 1 -0.75 25.39 -18.73
C MET A 1 -0.90 24.02 -18.11
N LYS A 2 0.08 23.14 -18.29
CA LYS A 2 0.06 21.79 -17.71
C LYS A 2 0.62 21.92 -16.31
N GLU A 3 -0.24 21.78 -15.30
CA GLU A 3 0.18 21.82 -13.90
C GLU A 3 1.08 20.63 -13.60
N SER A 4 2.28 20.90 -13.15
CA SER A 4 3.22 19.91 -12.65
C SER A 4 2.96 19.72 -11.16
N TRP A 5 2.85 18.48 -10.72
CA TRP A 5 2.67 18.16 -9.31
C TRP A 5 3.94 18.49 -8.50
N HIS A 6 3.78 19.40 -7.55
CA HIS A 6 4.81 19.73 -6.55
C HIS A 6 4.27 19.36 -5.16
N VAL A 7 4.98 18.51 -4.44
CA VAL A 7 4.66 18.22 -3.03
C VAL A 7 5.15 19.43 -2.19
N GLU A 8 4.27 20.38 -1.90
CA GLU A 8 4.62 21.58 -1.13
C GLU A 8 4.36 21.49 0.38
N ARG A 9 3.62 20.47 0.87
CA ARG A 9 3.15 20.47 2.26
C ARG A 9 3.70 19.30 3.08
N VAL A 10 4.93 19.45 3.55
CA VAL A 10 5.54 18.52 4.52
C VAL A 10 4.93 18.71 5.93
N GLU A 11 4.49 19.92 6.28
CA GLU A 11 3.92 20.23 7.59
C GLU A 11 2.56 19.54 7.83
N GLU A 12 1.70 19.42 6.80
CA GLU A 12 0.43 18.69 6.89
C GLU A 12 0.62 17.18 7.04
N ALA A 13 1.71 16.63 6.51
CA ALA A 13 2.06 15.24 6.73
C ALA A 13 2.35 14.94 8.21
N GLU A 14 3.03 15.84 8.93
CA GLU A 14 3.29 15.67 10.37
C GLU A 14 2.01 15.68 11.21
N GLU A 15 1.01 16.48 10.86
CA GLU A 15 -0.29 16.49 11.53
C GLU A 15 -1.09 15.21 11.23
N PHE A 16 -1.06 14.73 9.99
CA PHE A 16 -1.65 13.45 9.59
C PHE A 16 -1.07 12.30 10.43
N TRP A 17 0.26 12.28 10.65
CA TRP A 17 0.93 11.25 11.44
C TRP A 17 0.64 11.35 12.95
N ARG A 18 0.29 12.53 13.47
CA ARG A 18 -0.05 12.75 14.89
C ARG A 18 -1.50 12.44 15.20
N GLY A 19 -2.40 12.52 14.23
CA GLY A 19 -3.86 12.38 14.40
C GLY A 19 -4.38 10.96 14.26
N GLU A 20 -3.79 10.12 13.41
CA GLU A 20 -4.28 8.76 13.22
C GLU A 20 -3.68 7.80 14.25
N ARG A 21 -4.58 7.19 14.97
CA ARG A 21 -4.36 6.13 15.96
C ARG A 21 -3.70 4.92 15.32
N LEU A 22 -2.39 4.94 15.20
CA LEU A 22 -1.65 3.71 15.34
C LEU A 22 -1.80 3.33 16.82
N ASP A 23 -2.69 2.42 17.13
CA ASP A 23 -2.69 1.75 18.42
C ASP A 23 -1.39 0.94 18.47
N ARG A 24 -0.35 1.62 18.98
CA ARG A 24 1.05 1.17 18.94
C ARG A 24 1.29 -0.04 19.85
N GLY A 25 0.30 -0.41 20.66
CA GLY A 25 0.38 -1.51 21.61
C GLY A 25 0.36 -2.90 20.98
N GLY A 26 -0.04 -3.04 19.69
CA GLY A 26 -0.22 -4.34 19.04
C GLY A 26 0.63 -4.59 17.81
N ALA A 27 1.58 -3.72 17.43
CA ALA A 27 2.33 -3.85 16.18
C ALA A 27 3.63 -4.67 16.29
N PHE A 28 4.19 -4.79 17.47
CA PHE A 28 5.42 -5.56 17.74
C PHE A 28 5.41 -6.11 19.16
N GLN A 29 6.23 -7.12 19.40
CA GLN A 29 6.50 -7.69 20.71
C GLN A 29 7.99 -7.83 20.96
N THR A 30 8.42 -7.70 22.22
CA THR A 30 9.80 -7.92 22.61
C THR A 30 10.05 -9.41 22.85
N VAL A 31 11.09 -9.94 22.21
CA VAL A 31 11.50 -11.34 22.36
C VAL A 31 12.97 -11.41 22.72
N ARG A 32 13.34 -12.45 23.48
CA ARG A 32 14.75 -12.73 23.78
C ARG A 32 15.40 -13.48 22.64
N CYS A 33 16.59 -13.03 22.21
CA CYS A 33 17.41 -13.72 21.23
C CYS A 33 18.88 -13.78 21.66
N THR A 34 19.68 -14.54 20.91
CA THR A 34 21.13 -14.59 21.09
C THR A 34 21.80 -13.96 19.89
N GLU A 35 22.55 -12.90 20.11
CA GLU A 35 23.44 -12.34 19.11
C GLU A 35 24.77 -13.13 19.10
N ILE A 36 25.25 -13.44 17.90
CA ILE A 36 26.52 -14.08 17.66
C ILE A 36 27.37 -13.12 16.81
N SER A 37 28.49 -12.66 17.36
CA SER A 37 29.45 -11.79 16.68
C SER A 37 30.85 -12.43 16.77
N GLY A 38 31.29 -13.07 15.68
CA GLY A 38 32.46 -13.92 15.67
C GLY A 38 32.32 -15.10 16.64
N SER A 39 33.19 -15.15 17.69
CA SER A 39 33.11 -16.15 18.76
C SER A 39 32.31 -15.73 19.98
N GLU A 40 31.92 -14.45 20.05
CA GLU A 40 31.16 -13.90 21.17
C GLU A 40 29.68 -14.23 21.03
N ARG A 41 29.01 -14.49 22.17
CA ARG A 41 27.57 -14.74 22.26
C ARG A 41 27.02 -13.91 23.40
N ARG A 42 25.98 -13.13 23.12
CA ARG A 42 25.26 -12.38 24.14
C ARG A 42 23.73 -12.52 23.98
N SER A 43 23.06 -12.63 25.13
CA SER A 43 21.59 -12.60 25.15
C SER A 43 21.12 -11.14 25.16
N LEU A 44 20.13 -10.82 24.32
CA LEU A 44 19.51 -9.49 24.28
C LEU A 44 18.02 -9.62 23.99
N GLU A 45 17.31 -8.54 24.21
CA GLU A 45 15.89 -8.40 23.86
C GLU A 45 15.76 -7.50 22.64
N VAL A 46 14.96 -7.95 21.67
CA VAL A 46 14.67 -7.23 20.42
C VAL A 46 13.18 -7.20 20.16
N ASP A 47 12.73 -6.16 19.49
CA ASP A 47 11.34 -6.09 19.03
C ASP A 47 11.18 -6.79 17.69
N VAL A 48 10.13 -7.57 17.55
CA VAL A 48 9.71 -8.25 16.32
C VAL A 48 8.30 -7.83 15.95
N ALA A 49 8.03 -7.66 14.66
CA ALA A 49 6.70 -7.33 14.18
C ALA A 49 5.73 -8.49 14.46
N ILE A 50 4.50 -8.16 14.81
CA ILE A 50 3.44 -9.14 15.01
C ILE A 50 2.84 -9.48 13.65
N GLU A 51 2.83 -10.79 13.33
CA GLU A 51 2.07 -11.35 12.22
C GLU A 51 0.84 -12.04 12.77
N GLU A 52 -0.34 -11.60 12.37
CA GLU A 52 -1.60 -12.21 12.79
C GLU A 52 -2.39 -12.73 11.59
N ARG A 53 -3.06 -13.87 11.80
CA ARG A 53 -3.97 -14.45 10.83
C ARG A 53 -5.37 -13.88 11.05
N VAL A 54 -5.94 -13.24 10.04
CA VAL A 54 -7.30 -12.69 10.06
C VAL A 54 -8.14 -13.28 8.94
N ALA A 55 -9.43 -13.55 9.23
CA ALA A 55 -10.40 -14.01 8.24
C ALA A 55 -11.19 -12.81 7.70
N LEU A 56 -11.32 -12.69 6.39
CA LEU A 56 -12.17 -11.70 5.72
C LEU A 56 -13.44 -12.38 5.23
N ILE A 57 -14.56 -11.88 5.69
CA ILE A 57 -15.90 -12.42 5.43
C ILE A 57 -16.70 -11.35 4.69
N LEU A 58 -17.19 -11.67 3.49
CA LEU A 58 -18.07 -10.81 2.69
C LEU A 58 -19.43 -11.50 2.55
N ASP A 59 -20.51 -10.82 2.93
CA ASP A 59 -21.88 -11.33 2.84
C ASP A 59 -22.06 -12.73 3.46
N GLY A 60 -21.38 -12.96 4.59
CA GLY A 60 -21.42 -14.22 5.34
C GLY A 60 -20.52 -15.32 4.78
N MET A 61 -19.78 -15.09 3.69
CA MET A 61 -18.82 -16.06 3.12
C MET A 61 -17.38 -15.62 3.38
N MET A 62 -16.53 -16.54 3.81
CA MET A 62 -15.09 -16.29 3.93
C MET A 62 -14.49 -16.18 2.53
N VAL A 63 -13.98 -14.99 2.17
CA VAL A 63 -13.38 -14.70 0.86
C VAL A 63 -11.86 -14.71 0.88
N ALA A 64 -11.25 -14.48 2.05
CA ALA A 64 -9.81 -14.55 2.23
C ALA A 64 -9.40 -14.89 3.65
N GLU A 65 -8.21 -15.45 3.78
CA GLU A 65 -7.45 -15.57 5.01
C GLU A 65 -6.13 -14.85 4.81
N LEU A 66 -5.85 -13.83 5.63
CA LEU A 66 -4.74 -12.92 5.45
C LEU A 66 -3.80 -12.98 6.65
N PHE A 67 -2.49 -13.00 6.38
CA PHE A 67 -1.45 -12.79 7.38
C PHE A 67 -1.00 -11.33 7.29
N CYS A 68 -1.19 -10.58 8.36
CA CYS A 68 -0.99 -9.13 8.35
C CYS A 68 -0.56 -8.60 9.73
N LEU A 69 -0.10 -7.37 9.74
CA LEU A 69 0.04 -6.60 10.97
C LEU A 69 -1.38 -6.30 11.51
N PRO A 70 -1.69 -6.52 12.81
CA PRO A 70 -3.03 -6.37 13.36
C PRO A 70 -3.41 -4.90 13.61
N SER A 71 -3.23 -4.06 12.63
CA SER A 71 -3.60 -2.64 12.59
C SER A 71 -4.27 -2.31 11.26
N GLN A 72 -5.09 -1.27 11.21
CA GLN A 72 -5.77 -0.83 9.99
C GLN A 72 -6.51 -1.99 9.29
N LEU A 73 -7.25 -2.79 10.07
CA LEU A 73 -7.89 -4.00 9.54
C LEU A 73 -9.13 -3.70 8.70
N GLU A 74 -9.83 -2.58 8.95
CA GLU A 74 -10.94 -2.15 8.10
C GLU A 74 -10.43 -1.69 6.75
N GLU A 75 -9.35 -0.90 6.73
CA GLU A 75 -8.66 -0.46 5.50
C GLU A 75 -8.12 -1.66 4.73
N LEU A 76 -7.55 -2.65 5.43
CA LEU A 76 -7.12 -3.91 4.82
C LEU A 76 -8.26 -4.61 4.10
N ALA A 77 -9.42 -4.73 4.75
CA ALA A 77 -10.58 -5.40 4.18
C ALA A 77 -11.11 -4.65 2.95
N VAL A 78 -11.32 -3.35 3.07
CA VAL A 78 -11.79 -2.50 1.97
C VAL A 78 -10.86 -2.59 0.77
N GLY A 79 -9.57 -2.38 1.00
CA GLY A 79 -8.58 -2.44 -0.08
C GLY A 79 -8.46 -3.84 -0.69
N HIS A 80 -8.47 -4.90 0.12
CA HIS A 80 -8.42 -6.27 -0.38
C HIS A 80 -9.62 -6.60 -1.27
N LEU A 81 -10.84 -6.28 -0.83
CA LEU A 81 -12.06 -6.53 -1.59
C LEU A 81 -12.06 -5.82 -2.95
N LEU A 82 -11.58 -4.58 -2.99
CA LEU A 82 -11.43 -3.81 -4.23
C LEU A 82 -10.31 -4.35 -5.12
N CYS A 83 -9.13 -4.54 -4.54
CA CYS A 83 -7.93 -4.99 -5.26
C CYS A 83 -8.04 -6.44 -5.79
N GLU A 84 -8.89 -7.27 -5.20
CA GLU A 84 -9.17 -8.64 -5.66
C GLU A 84 -10.45 -8.74 -6.50
N GLY A 85 -11.14 -7.61 -6.75
CA GLY A 85 -12.29 -7.53 -7.63
C GLY A 85 -13.60 -8.07 -7.03
N HIS A 86 -13.68 -8.17 -5.71
CA HIS A 86 -14.94 -8.51 -5.02
C HIS A 86 -15.93 -7.35 -5.00
N LEU A 87 -15.44 -6.12 -5.08
CA LEU A 87 -16.19 -4.87 -5.22
C LEU A 87 -15.69 -4.11 -6.46
N ARG A 88 -16.55 -3.32 -7.10
CA ARG A 88 -16.21 -2.50 -8.28
C ARG A 88 -15.71 -1.11 -7.88
N GLY A 89 -16.14 -0.64 -6.73
CA GLY A 89 -15.79 0.65 -6.14
C GLY A 89 -16.20 0.68 -4.67
N ILE A 90 -15.78 1.73 -3.98
CA ILE A 90 -16.08 1.92 -2.55
C ILE A 90 -17.58 2.06 -2.30
N GLU A 91 -18.35 2.53 -3.29
CA GLU A 91 -19.80 2.66 -3.24
C GLU A 91 -20.56 1.33 -3.15
N ASP A 92 -19.91 0.23 -3.55
CA ASP A 92 -20.47 -1.12 -3.41
C ASP A 92 -20.34 -1.65 -1.97
N LEU A 93 -19.51 -1.05 -1.12
CA LEU A 93 -19.37 -1.42 0.29
C LEU A 93 -20.51 -0.79 1.11
N VAL A 94 -21.18 -1.61 1.91
CA VAL A 94 -22.23 -1.18 2.84
C VAL A 94 -21.66 -0.99 4.24
N SER A 95 -20.87 -1.96 4.71
CA SER A 95 -20.25 -1.93 6.03
C SER A 95 -18.96 -2.75 6.06
N ALA A 96 -18.04 -2.34 6.94
CA ALA A 96 -16.88 -3.13 7.35
C ALA A 96 -16.75 -3.04 8.87
N ARG A 97 -16.57 -4.17 9.54
CA ARG A 97 -16.48 -4.24 11.00
C ARG A 97 -15.49 -5.31 11.44
N VAL A 98 -14.59 -4.94 12.32
CA VAL A 98 -13.63 -5.85 12.93
C VAL A 98 -14.19 -6.45 14.22
N ALA A 99 -14.09 -7.76 14.37
CA ALA A 99 -14.46 -8.48 15.59
C ALA A 99 -13.39 -9.56 15.90
N GLY A 100 -12.47 -9.24 16.78
CA GLY A 100 -11.32 -10.12 17.07
C GLY A 100 -10.43 -10.30 15.84
N LYS A 101 -10.32 -11.54 15.36
CA LYS A 101 -9.52 -11.92 14.17
C LYS A 101 -10.37 -12.08 12.91
N GLU A 102 -11.58 -11.57 12.92
CA GLU A 102 -12.50 -11.64 11.79
C GLU A 102 -12.91 -10.23 11.38
N ILE A 103 -12.95 -10.02 10.06
CA ILE A 103 -13.42 -8.77 9.47
C ILE A 103 -14.68 -9.10 8.66
N PHE A 104 -15.79 -8.55 9.08
CA PHE A 104 -17.10 -8.74 8.45
C PHE A 104 -17.40 -7.55 7.55
N CYS A 105 -17.66 -7.83 6.29
CA CYS A 105 -18.04 -6.85 5.28
C CYS A 105 -19.39 -7.21 4.66
N GLU A 106 -20.16 -6.19 4.33
CA GLU A 106 -21.39 -6.30 3.55
C GLU A 106 -21.25 -5.50 2.26
N GLY A 107 -21.64 -6.10 1.13
CA GLY A 107 -21.50 -5.50 -0.21
C GLY A 107 -22.82 -5.40 -0.98
N ARG A 108 -22.90 -4.45 -1.91
CA ARG A 108 -24.03 -4.31 -2.86
C ARG A 108 -23.64 -4.92 -4.20
N GLY A 109 -23.72 -6.20 -4.37
CA GLY A 109 -23.48 -6.76 -5.69
C GLY A 109 -22.95 -8.18 -5.66
N GLY A 110 -23.81 -9.09 -5.85
CA GLY A 110 -23.63 -10.53 -5.78
C GLY A 110 -22.45 -11.12 -6.54
N GLY A 111 -21.28 -11.14 -5.92
CA GLY A 111 -20.31 -12.24 -6.07
C GLY A 111 -19.57 -12.42 -7.40
N MET A 112 -19.76 -11.62 -8.41
CA MET A 112 -18.96 -11.71 -9.64
C MET A 112 -17.67 -10.90 -9.49
N LYS A 113 -16.53 -11.59 -9.54
CA LYS A 113 -15.21 -10.91 -9.61
C LYS A 113 -15.13 -10.07 -10.90
N VAL A 114 -14.73 -8.83 -10.73
CA VAL A 114 -14.40 -7.95 -11.86
C VAL A 114 -12.93 -8.10 -12.23
N GLU A 115 -12.57 -7.77 -13.46
CA GLU A 115 -11.19 -7.75 -13.94
C GLU A 115 -10.70 -6.31 -14.10
N ALA A 116 -9.39 -6.12 -13.92
CA ALA A 116 -8.76 -4.83 -14.15
C ALA A 116 -8.96 -4.37 -15.60
N ARG A 117 -9.31 -3.10 -15.77
CA ARG A 117 -9.48 -2.49 -17.09
C ARG A 117 -8.31 -1.57 -17.40
N PRO A 118 -8.00 -1.36 -18.70
CA PRO A 118 -6.98 -0.38 -19.09
C PRO A 118 -7.25 0.99 -18.47
N THR A 119 -6.20 1.59 -17.93
CA THR A 119 -6.26 2.86 -17.20
C THR A 119 -6.07 4.02 -18.17
N ALA A 120 -7.09 4.87 -18.31
CA ALA A 120 -6.99 6.13 -19.03
C ALA A 120 -6.81 7.26 -18.01
N SER A 121 -5.63 7.88 -17.98
CA SER A 121 -5.34 9.02 -17.10
C SER A 121 -4.27 9.91 -17.73
N ASP A 122 -4.45 11.22 -17.61
CA ASP A 122 -3.49 12.25 -18.00
C ASP A 122 -2.56 12.67 -16.84
N LEU A 123 -2.69 11.99 -15.70
CA LEU A 123 -1.85 12.19 -14.53
C LEU A 123 -0.36 12.16 -14.88
N ARG A 124 0.40 13.12 -14.36
CA ARG A 124 1.85 13.17 -14.48
C ARG A 124 2.49 13.45 -13.14
N ILE A 125 3.62 12.83 -12.89
CA ILE A 125 4.39 13.00 -11.66
C ILE A 125 5.85 13.26 -11.97
N SER A 126 6.48 14.16 -11.24
CA SER A 126 7.92 14.40 -11.35
C SER A 126 8.72 13.36 -10.56
N PRO A 127 9.93 13.01 -10.99
CA PRO A 127 10.83 12.16 -10.19
C PRO A 127 11.07 12.70 -8.79
N GLU A 128 11.14 14.02 -8.65
CA GLU A 128 11.34 14.67 -7.35
C GLU A 128 10.16 14.42 -6.39
N ALA A 129 8.91 14.46 -6.87
CA ALA A 129 7.73 14.12 -6.06
C ALA A 129 7.77 12.65 -5.61
N VAL A 130 8.19 11.74 -6.49
CA VAL A 130 8.42 10.33 -6.14
C VAL A 130 9.46 10.20 -5.03
N PHE A 131 10.59 10.89 -5.14
CA PHE A 131 11.65 10.81 -4.13
C PHE A 131 11.21 11.40 -2.79
N LYS A 132 10.49 12.53 -2.77
CA LYS A 132 9.90 13.09 -1.54
C LYS A 132 8.95 12.09 -0.88
N ALA A 133 8.09 11.44 -1.65
CA ALA A 133 7.18 10.42 -1.11
C ALA A 133 7.92 9.21 -0.52
N LEU A 134 9.04 8.81 -1.11
CA LEU A 134 9.90 7.75 -0.56
C LEU A 134 10.62 8.20 0.72
N ASP A 135 10.98 9.46 0.84
CA ASP A 135 11.52 10.03 2.07
C ASP A 135 10.43 10.02 3.16
N MET A 136 9.18 10.40 2.83
CA MET A 136 8.05 10.29 3.75
C MET A 136 7.83 8.86 4.24
N ILE A 137 7.93 7.84 3.35
CA ILE A 137 7.85 6.43 3.76
C ILE A 137 8.94 6.13 4.80
N ASN A 138 10.19 6.56 4.59
CA ASN A 138 11.28 6.30 5.54
C ASN A 138 11.01 6.91 6.91
N ASP A 139 10.45 8.13 6.94
CA ASP A 139 10.17 8.86 8.18
C ASP A 139 8.97 8.26 8.93
N ALA A 140 7.97 7.79 8.19
CA ALA A 140 6.74 7.25 8.73
C ALA A 140 6.84 5.77 9.17
N ALA A 141 7.75 4.98 8.56
CA ALA A 141 7.87 3.53 8.75
C ALA A 141 8.41 3.17 10.16
N LEU A 142 7.61 3.37 11.19
CA LEU A 142 7.98 3.21 12.60
C LEU A 142 8.19 1.75 12.98
N VAL A 143 7.30 0.85 12.52
CA VAL A 143 7.40 -0.58 12.81
C VAL A 143 8.60 -1.17 12.10
N TRP A 144 8.83 -0.79 10.83
CA TRP A 144 10.02 -1.22 10.09
C TRP A 144 11.32 -0.77 10.75
N ARG A 145 11.42 0.49 11.16
CA ARG A 145 12.63 1.00 11.83
C ARG A 145 12.93 0.29 13.14
N ARG A 146 11.92 -0.21 13.82
CA ARG A 146 12.05 -0.88 15.10
C ARG A 146 12.32 -2.37 14.95
N THR A 147 11.74 -3.01 13.93
CA THR A 147 11.72 -4.48 13.81
C THR A 147 12.38 -5.00 12.54
N GLY A 148 12.49 -4.20 11.48
CA GLY A 148 12.91 -4.64 10.14
C GLY A 148 11.90 -5.55 9.43
N GLY A 149 10.73 -5.82 10.06
CA GLY A 149 9.81 -6.88 9.68
C GLY A 149 8.63 -6.46 8.79
N THR A 150 8.57 -5.21 8.31
CA THR A 150 7.41 -4.72 7.54
C THR A 150 7.78 -4.17 6.17
N HIS A 151 6.77 -4.11 5.32
CA HIS A 151 6.73 -3.32 4.09
C HIS A 151 5.84 -2.11 4.30
N SER A 152 6.04 -1.09 3.46
CA SER A 152 5.21 0.12 3.47
C SER A 152 4.61 0.38 2.09
N ALA A 153 3.44 1.00 2.10
CA ALA A 153 2.82 1.58 0.91
C ALA A 153 2.17 2.91 1.27
N LEU A 154 2.15 3.84 0.32
CA LEU A 154 1.41 5.09 0.42
C LEU A 154 0.70 5.41 -0.89
N VAL A 155 -0.37 6.19 -0.79
CA VAL A 155 -1.06 6.77 -1.95
C VAL A 155 -0.93 8.28 -1.88
N LEU A 156 -0.43 8.87 -2.97
CA LEU A 156 -0.56 10.30 -3.21
C LEU A 156 -1.82 10.53 -4.03
N GLY A 157 -2.65 11.46 -3.61
CA GLY A 157 -3.82 11.93 -4.35
C GLY A 157 -3.49 13.11 -5.26
N GLU A 158 -4.50 13.94 -5.54
CA GLU A 158 -4.36 15.14 -6.38
C GLU A 158 -3.24 16.06 -5.87
N GLU A 159 -2.52 16.66 -6.82
CA GLU A 159 -1.43 17.60 -6.56
C GLU A 159 -0.30 17.04 -5.67
N GLY A 160 -0.22 15.70 -5.53
CA GLY A 160 0.77 15.05 -4.71
C GLY A 160 0.50 15.10 -3.21
N ALA A 161 -0.73 15.43 -2.81
CA ALA A 161 -1.14 15.36 -1.41
C ALA A 161 -1.11 13.91 -0.90
N LEU A 162 -0.62 13.72 0.33
CA LEU A 162 -0.65 12.40 0.97
C LEU A 162 -2.09 12.01 1.29
N SER A 163 -2.58 10.94 0.68
CA SER A 163 -3.92 10.39 0.94
C SER A 163 -3.90 9.25 1.94
N SER A 164 -2.84 8.44 1.95
CA SER A 164 -2.70 7.34 2.90
C SER A 164 -1.26 6.88 3.05
N PHE A 165 -0.96 6.28 4.20
CA PHE A 165 0.28 5.51 4.43
C PHE A 165 -0.04 4.31 5.32
N CYS A 166 0.54 3.16 4.99
CA CYS A 166 0.36 1.94 5.77
C CYS A 166 1.64 1.12 5.82
N GLU A 167 1.83 0.42 6.95
CA GLU A 167 2.82 -0.63 7.12
C GLU A 167 2.14 -1.98 7.29
N ASP A 168 2.76 -3.04 6.77
CA ASP A 168 2.33 -4.42 7.00
C ASP A 168 3.50 -5.40 6.86
N VAL A 169 3.43 -6.54 7.52
CA VAL A 169 4.38 -7.65 7.36
C VAL A 169 4.32 -8.25 5.95
N SER A 170 3.17 -8.20 5.30
CA SER A 170 2.95 -8.58 3.92
C SER A 170 2.98 -7.37 2.98
N ARG A 171 3.83 -7.40 1.94
CA ARG A 171 3.84 -6.35 0.91
C ARG A 171 2.50 -6.17 0.21
N SER A 172 1.72 -7.26 0.09
CA SER A 172 0.39 -7.25 -0.52
C SER A 172 -0.61 -6.55 0.38
N SER A 173 -0.61 -6.89 1.67
CA SER A 173 -1.49 -6.28 2.66
C SER A 173 -1.15 -4.80 2.90
N ALA A 174 0.13 -4.41 2.81
CA ALA A 174 0.51 -2.99 2.86
C ALA A 174 -0.13 -2.18 1.70
N VAL A 175 -0.15 -2.76 0.49
CA VAL A 175 -0.84 -2.15 -0.67
C VAL A 175 -2.35 -2.12 -0.46
N ASP A 176 -2.95 -3.22 -0.01
CA ASP A 176 -4.39 -3.28 0.25
C ASP A 176 -4.80 -2.21 1.28
N LYS A 177 -4.09 -2.12 2.40
CA LYS A 177 -4.32 -1.09 3.43
C LYS A 177 -4.22 0.33 2.87
N ALA A 178 -3.16 0.62 2.11
CA ALA A 178 -2.95 1.95 1.56
C ALA A 178 -4.04 2.34 0.56
N VAL A 179 -4.46 1.42 -0.31
CA VAL A 179 -5.57 1.63 -1.24
C VAL A 179 -6.88 1.80 -0.49
N GLY A 180 -7.19 0.91 0.45
CA GLY A 180 -8.42 0.99 1.24
C GLY A 180 -8.52 2.30 2.02
N SER A 181 -7.46 2.68 2.73
CA SER A 181 -7.37 3.93 3.48
C SER A 181 -7.59 5.16 2.58
N ALA A 182 -6.92 5.22 1.42
CA ALA A 182 -7.07 6.33 0.48
C ALA A 182 -8.51 6.46 -0.05
N LEU A 183 -9.14 5.33 -0.42
CA LEU A 183 -10.51 5.32 -0.93
C LEU A 183 -11.54 5.67 0.15
N MET A 184 -11.35 5.19 1.38
CA MET A 184 -12.19 5.59 2.53
C MET A 184 -12.05 7.08 2.86
N ALA A 185 -10.89 7.67 2.59
CA ALA A 185 -10.66 9.12 2.69
C ALA A 185 -11.20 9.93 1.50
N GLY A 186 -11.78 9.28 0.48
CA GLY A 186 -12.37 9.92 -0.69
C GLY A 186 -11.39 10.28 -1.81
N ALA A 187 -10.21 9.67 -1.84
CA ALA A 187 -9.26 9.88 -2.92
C ALA A 187 -9.82 9.35 -4.26
N ASP A 188 -9.58 10.08 -5.35
CA ASP A 188 -9.83 9.60 -6.72
C ASP A 188 -8.66 8.71 -7.17
N PRO A 189 -8.87 7.39 -7.33
CA PRO A 189 -7.80 6.50 -7.73
C PRO A 189 -7.24 6.82 -9.11
N SER A 190 -8.04 7.34 -10.05
CA SER A 190 -7.60 7.69 -11.41
C SER A 190 -6.61 8.87 -11.43
N ARG A 191 -6.57 9.62 -10.35
CA ARG A 191 -5.68 10.76 -10.10
C ARG A 191 -4.70 10.51 -8.96
N SER A 192 -4.40 9.24 -8.70
CA SER A 192 -3.55 8.81 -7.60
C SER A 192 -2.27 8.10 -8.08
N VAL A 193 -1.25 8.13 -7.23
CA VAL A 193 0.02 7.40 -7.39
C VAL A 193 0.20 6.48 -6.21
N LEU A 194 0.39 5.19 -6.46
CA LEU A 194 0.71 4.20 -5.44
C LEU A 194 2.23 4.00 -5.38
N ILE A 195 2.82 4.16 -4.20
CA ILE A 195 4.24 3.97 -3.96
C ILE A 195 4.43 2.91 -2.88
N THR A 196 5.29 1.91 -3.14
CA THR A 196 5.51 0.80 -2.20
C THR A 196 6.99 0.46 -2.04
N THR A 197 7.33 -0.24 -0.96
CA THR A 197 8.66 -0.81 -0.75
C THR A 197 8.78 -2.26 -1.27
N GLY A 198 7.66 -2.87 -1.67
CA GLY A 198 7.59 -4.25 -2.15
C GLY A 198 7.97 -4.41 -3.62
N ARG A 199 8.38 -5.63 -4.02
CA ARG A 199 8.61 -5.97 -5.44
C ARG A 199 7.32 -5.84 -6.26
N LEU A 200 7.45 -5.34 -7.50
CA LEU A 200 6.33 -5.15 -8.43
C LEU A 200 6.06 -6.44 -9.22
N SER A 201 5.37 -7.37 -8.57
CA SER A 201 4.86 -8.59 -9.21
C SER A 201 3.54 -8.32 -9.94
N SER A 202 3.09 -9.27 -10.79
CA SER A 202 1.78 -9.21 -11.44
C SER A 202 0.64 -9.01 -10.43
N ALA A 203 0.71 -9.64 -9.26
CA ALA A 203 -0.27 -9.47 -8.20
C ALA A 203 -0.34 -8.02 -7.68
N ILE A 204 0.81 -7.37 -7.44
CA ILE A 204 0.84 -5.96 -6.99
C ILE A 204 0.37 -5.00 -8.10
N VAL A 205 0.77 -5.25 -9.35
CA VAL A 205 0.31 -4.47 -10.50
C VAL A 205 -1.20 -4.64 -10.70
N SER A 206 -1.70 -5.88 -10.58
CA SER A 206 -3.14 -6.17 -10.64
C SER A 206 -3.92 -5.36 -9.59
N LYS A 207 -3.44 -5.33 -8.35
CA LYS A 207 -4.07 -4.56 -7.26
C LYS A 207 -4.20 -3.08 -7.61
N ALA A 208 -3.12 -2.45 -8.06
CA ALA A 208 -3.15 -1.05 -8.49
C ALA A 208 -4.10 -0.83 -9.68
N GLY A 209 -4.07 -1.73 -10.67
CA GLY A 209 -4.97 -1.68 -11.83
C GLY A 209 -6.43 -1.90 -11.46
N MET A 210 -6.74 -2.83 -10.55
CA MET A 210 -8.10 -3.05 -10.03
C MET A 210 -8.62 -1.81 -9.30
N ALA A 211 -7.77 -1.15 -8.51
CA ALA A 211 -8.11 0.10 -7.85
C ALA A 211 -8.24 1.30 -8.82
N GLY A 212 -7.84 1.14 -10.09
CA GLY A 212 -7.86 2.23 -11.07
C GLY A 212 -6.71 3.23 -10.95
N ILE A 213 -5.63 2.88 -10.24
CA ILE A 213 -4.47 3.75 -10.02
C ILE A 213 -3.52 3.63 -11.22
N PRO A 214 -3.25 4.74 -11.96
CA PRO A 214 -2.49 4.71 -13.21
C PRO A 214 -0.98 4.62 -13.04
N VAL A 215 -0.44 4.99 -11.88
CA VAL A 215 1.01 5.08 -11.64
C VAL A 215 1.39 4.26 -10.41
N LEU A 216 2.27 3.30 -10.61
CA LEU A 216 2.81 2.44 -9.56
C LEU A 216 4.33 2.53 -9.50
N VAL A 217 4.85 2.87 -8.33
CA VAL A 217 6.29 3.06 -8.09
C VAL A 217 6.78 2.18 -6.96
N SER A 218 8.02 1.69 -7.05
CA SER A 218 8.64 0.95 -5.95
C SER A 218 10.14 1.24 -5.77
N ARG A 219 10.61 1.11 -4.53
CA ARG A 219 12.05 1.03 -4.21
C ARG A 219 12.68 -0.31 -4.61
N ALA A 220 11.86 -1.36 -4.72
CA ALA A 220 12.28 -2.69 -5.12
C ALA A 220 12.20 -2.87 -6.64
N GLY A 221 12.64 -4.05 -7.11
CA GLY A 221 12.60 -4.38 -8.54
C GLY A 221 11.24 -4.88 -9.02
N PRO A 222 10.95 -4.75 -10.33
CA PRO A 222 9.81 -5.37 -10.98
C PRO A 222 10.08 -6.83 -11.30
N LEU A 223 9.00 -7.59 -11.55
CA LEU A 223 9.06 -8.91 -12.14
C LEU A 223 8.51 -8.86 -13.58
N ASN A 224 8.98 -9.76 -14.45
CA ASN A 224 8.57 -9.77 -15.86
C ASN A 224 7.05 -9.74 -16.06
N ALA A 225 6.31 -10.62 -15.38
CA ALA A 225 4.85 -10.67 -15.45
C ALA A 225 4.18 -9.38 -14.93
N GLY A 226 4.82 -8.65 -14.03
CA GLY A 226 4.37 -7.32 -13.58
C GLY A 226 4.53 -6.26 -14.67
N ILE A 227 5.67 -6.26 -15.40
CA ILE A 227 5.91 -5.34 -16.52
C ILE A 227 4.88 -5.60 -17.62
N GLU A 228 4.74 -6.85 -18.07
CA GLU A 228 3.78 -7.25 -19.10
C GLU A 228 2.33 -6.87 -18.75
N LEU A 229 1.95 -7.01 -17.48
CA LEU A 229 0.61 -6.62 -17.03
C LEU A 229 0.44 -5.10 -17.04
N ALA A 230 1.44 -4.33 -16.58
CA ALA A 230 1.40 -2.88 -16.59
C ALA A 230 1.26 -2.31 -18.02
N GLU A 231 1.99 -2.88 -18.98
CA GLU A 231 1.86 -2.53 -20.40
C GLU A 231 0.44 -2.79 -20.93
N ARG A 232 -0.13 -3.98 -20.66
CA ARG A 232 -1.50 -4.31 -21.08
C ARG A 232 -2.57 -3.40 -20.47
N LEU A 233 -2.36 -2.97 -19.22
CA LEU A 233 -3.28 -2.09 -18.51
C LEU A 233 -3.02 -0.60 -18.80
N GLY A 234 -2.00 -0.24 -19.61
CA GLY A 234 -1.64 1.14 -19.90
C GLY A 234 -1.19 1.91 -18.66
N MET A 235 -0.60 1.21 -17.67
CA MET A 235 -0.13 1.79 -16.41
C MET A 235 1.32 2.27 -16.54
N THR A 236 1.69 3.24 -15.72
CA THR A 236 3.09 3.57 -15.49
C THR A 236 3.67 2.69 -14.40
N LEU A 237 4.75 1.99 -14.72
CA LEU A 237 5.49 1.15 -13.78
C LEU A 237 6.92 1.65 -13.63
N ALA A 238 7.27 2.14 -12.45
CA ALA A 238 8.62 2.59 -12.14
C ALA A 238 9.19 1.85 -10.93
N ALA A 239 10.47 1.48 -10.99
CA ALA A 239 11.11 0.66 -9.99
C ALA A 239 12.53 1.14 -9.65
N PHE A 240 13.14 0.52 -8.63
CA PHE A 240 14.45 0.89 -8.10
C PHE A 240 14.56 2.40 -7.82
N ALA A 241 13.43 3.01 -7.39
CA ALA A 241 13.36 4.44 -7.14
C ALA A 241 14.21 4.79 -5.91
N ARG A 242 15.37 5.36 -6.16
CA ARG A 242 16.34 5.84 -5.16
C ARG A 242 17.13 7.00 -5.74
N ARG A 243 17.20 8.13 -5.03
CA ARG A 243 17.96 9.29 -5.52
C ARG A 243 19.34 8.90 -6.01
N PRO A 244 19.77 9.38 -7.17
CA PRO A 244 19.03 10.25 -8.11
C PRO A 244 18.27 9.45 -9.19
N ASN A 245 18.16 8.12 -9.08
CA ASN A 245 17.73 7.24 -10.17
C ASN A 245 16.28 6.76 -9.99
N LEU A 246 15.55 6.67 -11.10
CA LEU A 246 14.24 6.07 -11.25
C LEU A 246 14.20 5.33 -12.59
N TYR A 247 13.85 4.04 -12.58
CA TYR A 247 13.78 3.23 -13.79
C TYR A 247 12.33 3.00 -14.18
N VAL A 248 11.93 3.50 -15.37
CA VAL A 248 10.56 3.37 -15.87
C VAL A 248 10.49 2.22 -16.87
N TYR A 249 9.67 1.23 -16.57
CA TYR A 249 9.53 -0.01 -17.36
C TYR A 249 8.31 0.04 -18.27
N ALA A 250 7.26 0.77 -17.92
CA ALA A 250 6.07 0.98 -18.72
C ALA A 250 5.51 2.39 -18.50
N GLY A 251 4.79 2.96 -19.48
CA GLY A 251 4.02 4.20 -19.35
C GLY A 251 4.88 5.44 -19.04
N LYS A 252 6.04 5.60 -19.68
CA LYS A 252 7.03 6.67 -19.41
C LYS A 252 6.48 8.10 -19.58
N GLU A 253 5.41 8.27 -20.34
CA GLU A 253 4.77 9.55 -20.64
C GLU A 253 4.17 10.24 -19.41
N ARG A 254 3.95 9.50 -18.31
CA ARG A 254 3.47 10.06 -17.04
C ARG A 254 4.60 10.47 -16.07
N ILE A 255 5.85 10.22 -16.43
CA ILE A 255 7.01 10.73 -15.67
C ILE A 255 7.53 11.98 -16.41
N LEU A 256 7.62 13.11 -15.66
CA LEU A 256 8.03 14.42 -16.18
C LEU A 256 9.54 14.53 -16.40
#